data_f0178d1d80a9aa20aa4856e6553d104c
#
_entry.id   f0178d1d80a9aa20aa4856e6553d104c
#
_cell.length_a   1.000
_cell.length_b   1.000
_cell.length_c   1.000
_cell.angle_alpha   90.00
_cell.angle_beta   90.00
_cell.angle_gamma   90.00
#
_symmetry.space_group_name_H-M   'P 1'
#
loop_
_entity.id
_entity.type
_entity.pdbx_description
1 polymer ?
#
loop_
_entity_poly.entity_id
_entity_poly.type
_entity_poly.pdbx_seq_one_letter_code
_entity_poly.pdbx_strand_id
1 'polypeptide(L)'
;MSSENSALTMYTTSWCGFCARLKTGLRSEGIEWTEIDIEREPSAAEFVGSVNNGNHVVPTVVYADGSTATNPSVRDVKAKLGL
;
A
#
# COMPACT_ATOMS: atom_id res chain seq x y z
N MET A 1 -16.48 -5.29 3.12
CA MET A 1 -15.70 -4.16 3.64
C MET A 1 -15.81 -2.99 2.68
N SER A 2 -16.03 -1.83 3.20
CA SER A 2 -16.23 -0.65 2.35
C SER A 2 -14.89 0.05 2.10
N SER A 3 -14.57 0.31 0.82
CA SER A 3 -13.39 1.07 0.47
C SER A 3 -13.55 2.55 0.80
N GLU A 4 -14.75 2.99 1.17
CA GLU A 4 -15.01 4.38 1.53
C GLU A 4 -14.23 4.83 2.76
N ASN A 5 -13.88 3.88 3.64
CA ASN A 5 -13.17 4.20 4.86
C ASN A 5 -11.66 4.01 4.75
N SER A 6 -11.18 3.58 3.59
CA SER A 6 -9.76 3.34 3.45
C SER A 6 -9.01 4.64 3.20
N ALA A 7 -7.88 4.80 3.90
CA ALA A 7 -7.04 5.99 3.77
C ALA A 7 -6.11 5.91 2.57
N LEU A 8 -5.84 4.68 2.10
CA LEU A 8 -4.90 4.43 1.02
C LEU A 8 -5.17 3.07 0.40
N THR A 9 -4.57 2.84 -0.76
CA THR A 9 -4.57 1.53 -1.40
C THR A 9 -3.16 0.96 -1.27
N MET A 10 -3.07 -0.29 -0.83
CA MET A 10 -1.78 -0.96 -0.66
C MET A 10 -1.68 -2.14 -1.64
N TYR A 11 -0.63 -2.11 -2.45
CA TYR A 11 -0.32 -3.21 -3.36
C TYR A 11 0.65 -4.15 -2.64
N THR A 12 0.28 -5.42 -2.56
CA THR A 12 0.97 -6.40 -1.75
C THR A 12 1.16 -7.73 -2.48
N THR A 13 1.87 -8.65 -1.82
CA THR A 13 1.86 -10.07 -2.17
C THR A 13 1.68 -10.84 -0.87
N SER A 14 1.24 -12.10 -0.98
CA SER A 14 0.97 -12.92 0.20
C SER A 14 2.23 -13.32 0.97
N TRP A 15 3.39 -13.27 0.31
CA TRP A 15 4.66 -13.71 0.90
C TRP A 15 5.54 -12.54 1.37
N CYS A 16 5.07 -11.32 1.28
CA CYS A 16 5.87 -10.13 1.55
C CYS A 16 5.92 -9.79 3.04
N GLY A 17 7.10 -9.97 3.66
CA GLY A 17 7.31 -9.66 5.07
C GLY A 17 7.18 -8.17 5.37
N PHE A 18 7.67 -7.31 4.47
CA PHE A 18 7.55 -5.86 4.66
C PHE A 18 6.09 -5.42 4.59
N CYS A 19 5.29 -6.06 3.72
CA CYS A 19 3.86 -5.78 3.64
C CYS A 19 3.17 -6.17 4.94
N ALA A 20 3.49 -7.34 5.47
CA ALA A 20 2.91 -7.83 6.71
C ALA A 20 3.23 -6.89 7.88
N ARG A 21 4.47 -6.42 7.95
CA ARG A 21 4.90 -5.49 9.00
C ARG A 21 4.15 -4.16 8.91
N LEU A 22 4.04 -3.62 7.70
CA LEU A 22 3.33 -2.37 7.49
C LEU A 22 1.86 -2.52 7.87
N LYS A 23 1.23 -3.61 7.46
CA LYS A 23 -0.17 -3.86 7.78
C LYS A 23 -0.41 -3.95 9.28
N THR A 24 0.48 -4.64 9.99
CA THR A 24 0.37 -4.75 11.45
C THR A 24 0.45 -3.38 12.10
N GLY A 25 1.42 -2.56 11.67
CA GLY A 25 1.59 -1.22 12.22
C GLY A 25 0.40 -0.31 11.93
N LEU A 26 -0.12 -0.35 10.71
CA LEU A 26 -1.28 0.47 10.34
C LEU A 26 -2.51 0.05 11.13
N ARG A 27 -2.70 -1.26 11.30
CA ARG A 27 -3.83 -1.78 12.05
C ARG A 27 -3.80 -1.32 13.50
N SER A 28 -2.62 -1.30 14.10
CA SER A 28 -2.49 -0.85 15.49
C SER A 28 -2.74 0.64 15.65
N GLU A 29 -2.63 1.41 14.56
CA GLU A 29 -2.90 2.86 14.56
C GLU A 29 -4.35 3.16 14.14
N GLY A 30 -5.15 2.12 13.88
CA GLY A 30 -6.54 2.32 13.46
C GLY A 30 -6.68 2.80 12.01
N ILE A 31 -5.65 2.64 11.20
CA ILE A 31 -5.66 3.08 9.81
C ILE A 31 -6.16 1.94 8.93
N GLU A 32 -7.17 2.22 8.10
CA GLU A 32 -7.72 1.24 7.17
C GLU A 32 -7.21 1.50 5.76
N TRP A 33 -7.06 0.43 5.00
CA TRP A 33 -6.57 0.51 3.63
C TRP A 33 -7.32 -0.48 2.75
N THR A 34 -7.26 -0.24 1.43
CA THR A 34 -7.72 -1.20 0.43
C THR A 34 -6.51 -2.01 -0.01
N GLU A 35 -6.62 -3.33 0.00
CA GLU A 35 -5.48 -4.18 -0.32
C GLU A 35 -5.67 -4.84 -1.68
N ILE A 36 -4.63 -4.80 -2.51
CA ILE A 36 -4.63 -5.44 -3.84
C ILE A 36 -3.41 -6.33 -3.94
N ASP A 37 -3.64 -7.61 -4.22
CA ASP A 37 -2.56 -8.58 -4.43
C ASP A 37 -2.15 -8.52 -5.90
N ILE A 38 -0.92 -8.09 -6.15
CA ILE A 38 -0.46 -7.90 -7.54
C ILE A 38 -0.26 -9.22 -8.28
N GLU A 39 -0.19 -10.33 -7.55
CA GLU A 39 -0.07 -11.63 -8.20
C GLU A 39 -1.42 -12.13 -8.72
N ARG A 40 -2.52 -11.58 -8.22
CA ARG A 40 -3.87 -11.93 -8.65
C ARG A 40 -4.45 -10.93 -9.64
N GLU A 41 -3.87 -9.75 -9.73
CA GLU A 41 -4.37 -8.67 -10.56
C GLU A 41 -3.24 -8.17 -11.48
N PRO A 42 -3.16 -8.70 -12.73
CA PRO A 42 -2.07 -8.29 -13.65
C PRO A 42 -1.99 -6.78 -13.88
N SER A 43 -3.13 -6.09 -13.94
CA SER A 43 -3.12 -4.65 -14.12
C SER A 43 -2.50 -3.93 -12.93
N ALA A 44 -2.64 -4.50 -11.73
CA ALA A 44 -2.04 -3.94 -10.53
C ALA A 44 -0.53 -4.11 -10.55
N ALA A 45 -0.04 -5.27 -11.02
CA ALA A 45 1.40 -5.50 -11.17
C ALA A 45 1.98 -4.51 -12.17
N GLU A 46 1.27 -4.25 -13.25
CA GLU A 46 1.69 -3.28 -14.27
C GLU A 46 1.78 -1.88 -13.69
N PHE A 47 0.78 -1.50 -12.89
CA PHE A 47 0.79 -0.20 -12.23
C PHE A 47 1.99 -0.07 -11.28
N VAL A 48 2.23 -1.08 -10.45
CA VAL A 48 3.36 -1.06 -9.51
C VAL A 48 4.67 -0.92 -10.28
N GLY A 49 4.81 -1.62 -11.38
CA GLY A 49 5.99 -1.49 -12.24
C GLY A 49 6.14 -0.08 -12.78
N SER A 50 5.03 0.56 -13.16
CA SER A 50 5.07 1.89 -13.77
C SER A 50 5.59 2.97 -12.81
N VAL A 51 5.41 2.78 -11.50
CA VAL A 51 5.87 3.75 -10.50
C VAL A 51 7.18 3.34 -9.81
N ASN A 52 7.76 2.20 -10.22
CA ASN A 52 8.99 1.66 -9.63
C ASN A 52 10.01 1.26 -10.70
N ASN A 53 10.07 2.00 -11.81
CA ASN A 53 11.04 1.77 -12.89
C ASN A 53 10.95 0.36 -13.47
N GLY A 54 9.75 -0.19 -13.59
CA GLY A 54 9.53 -1.52 -14.14
C GLY A 54 9.62 -2.65 -13.11
N ASN A 55 9.91 -2.34 -11.86
CA ASN A 55 10.06 -3.34 -10.81
C ASN A 55 8.76 -3.52 -10.03
N HIS A 56 8.41 -4.77 -9.74
CA HIS A 56 7.21 -5.09 -8.98
C HIS A 56 7.51 -5.04 -7.48
N VAL A 57 7.78 -3.85 -6.95
CA VAL A 57 8.15 -3.67 -5.55
C VAL A 57 6.90 -3.59 -4.68
N VAL A 58 6.86 -4.35 -3.60
CA VAL A 58 5.78 -4.30 -2.62
C VAL A 58 6.36 -4.17 -1.23
N PRO A 59 5.70 -3.48 -0.30
CA PRO A 59 4.44 -2.77 -0.50
C PRO A 59 4.62 -1.47 -1.28
N THR A 60 3.70 -1.18 -2.19
CA THR A 60 3.58 0.13 -2.82
C THR A 60 2.21 0.66 -2.45
N VAL A 61 2.13 1.90 -1.97
CA VAL A 61 0.86 2.48 -1.56
C VAL A 61 0.51 3.67 -2.43
N VAL A 62 -0.80 3.88 -2.60
CA VAL A 62 -1.35 5.05 -3.31
C VAL A 62 -2.28 5.76 -2.34
N TYR A 63 -2.02 7.05 -2.13
CA TYR A 63 -2.84 7.86 -1.25
C TYR A 63 -4.02 8.47 -2.01
N ALA A 64 -4.97 9.03 -1.26
CA ALA A 64 -6.18 9.59 -1.85
C ALA A 64 -5.89 10.70 -2.86
N ASP A 65 -4.78 11.41 -2.72
CA ASP A 65 -4.41 12.49 -3.64
C ASP A 65 -3.69 11.97 -4.90
N GLY A 66 -3.54 10.65 -5.03
CA GLY A 66 -2.89 10.04 -6.18
C GLY A 66 -1.39 9.87 -6.04
N SER A 67 -0.79 10.39 -4.98
CA SER A 67 0.65 10.21 -4.77
C SER A 67 0.95 8.78 -4.33
N THR A 68 2.18 8.33 -4.59
CA THR A 68 2.59 6.96 -4.28
C THR A 68 3.79 6.97 -3.36
N ALA A 69 3.98 5.85 -2.65
CA ALA A 69 5.17 5.63 -1.84
C ALA A 69 5.52 4.16 -1.90
N THR A 70 6.81 3.86 -1.95
CA THR A 70 7.31 2.49 -2.02
C THR A 70 7.92 2.12 -0.68
N ASN A 71 7.41 1.04 -0.10
CA ASN A 71 7.86 0.54 1.21
C ASN A 71 7.93 1.65 2.28
N PRO A 72 6.84 2.42 2.45
CA PRO A 72 6.85 3.48 3.46
C PRO A 72 6.79 2.88 4.86
N SER A 73 7.30 3.63 5.84
CA SER A 73 7.14 3.24 7.24
C SER A 73 5.75 3.66 7.72
N VAL A 74 5.33 3.12 8.86
CA VAL A 74 4.06 3.56 9.49
C VAL A 74 4.13 5.06 9.77
N ARG A 75 5.29 5.55 10.21
CA ARG A 75 5.51 6.97 10.48
C ARG A 75 5.29 7.81 9.22
N ASP A 76 5.82 7.34 8.07
CA ASP A 76 5.65 8.06 6.80
C ASP A 76 4.17 8.12 6.42
N VAL A 77 3.45 7.01 6.58
CA VAL A 77 2.03 6.97 6.26
C VAL A 77 1.25 7.92 7.16
N LYS A 78 1.53 7.91 8.45
CA LYS A 78 0.86 8.80 9.40
C LYS A 78 1.11 10.27 9.04
N ALA A 79 2.34 10.61 8.71
CA ALA A 79 2.68 11.98 8.33
C ALA A 79 1.90 12.40 7.10
N LYS A 80 1.81 11.53 6.10
CA LYS A 80 1.08 11.82 4.87
C LYS A 80 -0.42 12.02 5.13
N LEU A 81 -0.98 11.27 6.08
CA LEU A 81 -2.40 11.34 6.41
C LEU A 81 -2.73 12.45 7.42
N GLY A 82 -1.72 13.13 7.94
CA GLY A 82 -1.94 14.20 8.92
C GLY A 82 -2.21 13.69 10.33
N LEU A 83 -1.70 12.53 10.63
CA LEU A 83 -1.95 11.89 11.95
C LEU A 83 -0.74 12.05 12.88
#